data_2d4f96554c0ee9a1916b55e170621b4c
#
_entry.id   2d4f96554c0ee9a1916b55e170621b4c
#
_cell.length_a   1.000
_cell.length_b   1.000
_cell.length_c   1.000
_cell.angle_alpha   90.00
_cell.angle_beta   90.00
_cell.angle_gamma   90.00
#
_symmetry.space_group_name_H-M   'P 1'
#
loop_
_entity.id
_entity.type
_entity.pdbx_description
1 polymer ?
#
loop_
_entity_poly.entity_id
_entity_poly.type
_entity_poly.pdbx_seq_one_letter_code
_entity_poly.pdbx_strand_id
1 'polypeptide(L)'
;MKLIKKITFIIIFIFVNVNAFGAVSRVVDSFQVTQRIPTGVVFNPDGTKMFISGMSQNRVMEFDLTTGFDVSTATINSNECSHLGKDGNVVDLRLNSNGTKLFIVGYDNKIILEYSLSTAYDVSTCSYENTFFSGDGLNPRSMAFNTNGTKLFIYDQNGDYSVKQYSLNSAYDLTNATLVKEYTGTASKTLKDIEKFAQGMAFSADGTKMYLTGDKEDKVHEFNLSTPFDLSNVTK
;
A
#
# COMPACT_ATOMS: atom_id res chain seq x y z
N MET A 1 -72.82 20.29 -34.59
CA MET A 1 -72.29 19.70 -33.30
C MET A 1 -70.91 19.11 -33.65
N LYS A 2 -69.82 19.88 -33.40
CA LYS A 2 -68.43 19.48 -33.68
C LYS A 2 -67.83 18.73 -32.51
N LEU A 3 -67.45 17.48 -32.70
CA LEU A 3 -66.84 16.63 -31.71
C LEU A 3 -65.33 17.01 -31.59
N ILE A 4 -64.98 17.64 -30.51
CA ILE A 4 -63.57 17.94 -30.22
C ILE A 4 -62.96 16.68 -29.59
N LYS A 5 -62.08 15.98 -30.36
CA LYS A 5 -61.26 14.90 -29.81
C LYS A 5 -60.18 15.48 -28.90
N LYS A 6 -60.26 15.17 -27.61
CA LYS A 6 -59.19 15.45 -26.64
C LYS A 6 -58.02 14.49 -26.97
N ILE A 7 -56.89 15.06 -27.39
CA ILE A 7 -55.62 14.33 -27.50
C ILE A 7 -54.96 14.42 -26.12
N THR A 8 -54.90 13.27 -25.43
CA THR A 8 -54.16 13.13 -24.19
C THR A 8 -52.70 12.90 -24.55
N PHE A 9 -51.83 13.88 -24.29
CA PHE A 9 -50.40 13.70 -24.38
C PHE A 9 -49.93 12.91 -23.13
N ILE A 10 -49.47 11.66 -23.33
CA ILE A 10 -48.78 10.90 -22.32
C ILE A 10 -47.32 11.33 -22.41
N ILE A 11 -46.84 12.11 -21.44
CA ILE A 11 -45.43 12.43 -21.26
C ILE A 11 -44.80 11.23 -20.53
N ILE A 12 -44.07 10.41 -21.27
CA ILE A 12 -43.25 9.34 -20.69
C ILE A 12 -41.99 10.01 -20.18
N PHE A 13 -41.89 10.15 -18.85
CA PHE A 13 -40.61 10.48 -18.19
C PHE A 13 -39.71 9.24 -18.24
N ILE A 14 -38.73 9.23 -19.16
CA ILE A 14 -37.64 8.28 -19.11
C ILE A 14 -36.71 8.77 -18.04
N PHE A 15 -36.77 8.13 -16.85
CA PHE A 15 -35.73 8.29 -15.85
C PHE A 15 -34.49 7.56 -16.34
N VAL A 16 -33.59 8.29 -16.98
CA VAL A 16 -32.22 7.81 -17.18
C VAL A 16 -31.57 7.80 -15.80
N ASN A 17 -31.40 6.62 -15.22
CA ASN A 17 -30.53 6.46 -14.07
C ASN A 17 -29.09 6.74 -14.53
N VAL A 18 -28.68 7.99 -14.50
CA VAL A 18 -27.27 8.35 -14.49
C VAL A 18 -26.78 7.89 -13.13
N ASN A 19 -26.05 6.78 -13.08
CA ASN A 19 -25.18 6.51 -11.97
C ASN A 19 -24.14 7.62 -11.96
N ALA A 20 -24.48 8.75 -11.31
CA ALA A 20 -23.48 9.72 -10.95
C ALA A 20 -22.51 8.98 -10.01
N PHE A 21 -21.32 8.69 -10.49
CA PHE A 21 -20.19 8.42 -9.58
C PHE A 21 -20.07 9.69 -8.74
N GLY A 22 -20.67 9.63 -7.55
CA GLY A 22 -20.56 10.73 -6.62
C GLY A 22 -19.09 10.95 -6.34
N ALA A 23 -18.58 12.13 -6.68
CA ALA A 23 -17.27 12.52 -6.22
C ALA A 23 -17.26 12.33 -4.71
N VAL A 24 -16.23 11.66 -4.17
CA VAL A 24 -16.06 11.55 -2.72
C VAL A 24 -15.92 12.99 -2.20
N SER A 25 -17.00 13.52 -1.66
CA SER A 25 -17.08 14.95 -1.29
C SER A 25 -16.60 15.22 0.13
N ARG A 26 -16.36 14.16 0.92
CA ARG A 26 -15.88 14.28 2.31
C ARG A 26 -15.39 12.95 2.86
N VAL A 27 -14.63 13.04 3.95
CA VAL A 27 -14.33 11.90 4.83
C VAL A 27 -15.65 11.39 5.40
N VAL A 28 -15.92 10.09 5.25
CA VAL A 28 -17.12 9.44 5.81
C VAL A 28 -16.90 9.22 7.31
N ASP A 29 -15.74 8.68 7.65
CA ASP A 29 -15.32 8.39 9.01
C ASP A 29 -13.84 8.68 9.23
N SER A 30 -13.47 8.90 10.48
CA SER A 30 -12.09 9.10 10.89
C SER A 30 -11.84 8.53 12.27
N PHE A 31 -10.64 8.06 12.52
CA PHE A 31 -10.18 7.59 13.81
C PHE A 31 -8.90 8.29 14.22
N GLN A 32 -8.86 8.82 15.43
CA GLN A 32 -7.67 9.50 15.97
C GLN A 32 -6.67 8.45 16.50
N VAL A 33 -5.58 8.24 15.79
CA VAL A 33 -4.50 7.37 16.26
C VAL A 33 -3.58 8.10 17.24
N THR A 34 -3.03 7.38 18.19
CA THR A 34 -2.03 7.92 19.13
C THR A 34 -0.61 7.92 18.54
N GLN A 35 -0.41 7.25 17.41
CA GLN A 35 0.85 7.26 16.66
C GLN A 35 1.14 8.66 16.14
N ARG A 36 2.33 9.18 16.45
CA ARG A 36 2.76 10.47 15.88
C ARG A 36 3.26 10.25 14.45
N ILE A 37 2.83 11.11 13.55
CA ILE A 37 3.16 11.06 12.10
C ILE A 37 2.94 9.64 11.57
N PRO A 38 1.68 9.16 11.49
CA PRO A 38 1.39 7.85 10.90
C PRO A 38 1.79 7.85 9.43
N THR A 39 2.48 6.80 8.99
CA THR A 39 3.05 6.69 7.63
C THR A 39 2.57 5.46 6.88
N GLY A 40 2.19 4.41 7.59
CA GLY A 40 1.70 3.19 6.98
C GLY A 40 0.46 2.67 7.67
N VAL A 41 -0.47 2.14 6.89
CA VAL A 41 -1.68 1.46 7.38
C VAL A 41 -1.92 0.20 6.55
N VAL A 42 -2.19 -0.91 7.24
CA VAL A 42 -2.66 -2.13 6.60
C VAL A 42 -3.77 -2.76 7.44
N PHE A 43 -4.61 -3.58 6.79
CA PHE A 43 -5.66 -4.37 7.44
C PHE A 43 -5.38 -5.85 7.26
N ASN A 44 -5.93 -6.68 8.15
CA ASN A 44 -6.06 -8.10 7.89
C ASN A 44 -7.15 -8.34 6.80
N PRO A 45 -7.27 -9.55 6.23
CA PRO A 45 -8.14 -9.79 5.08
C PRO A 45 -9.62 -9.48 5.29
N ASP A 46 -10.15 -9.63 6.49
CA ASP A 46 -11.56 -9.35 6.82
C ASP A 46 -11.78 -7.93 7.37
N GLY A 47 -10.69 -7.14 7.50
CA GLY A 47 -10.74 -5.76 7.98
C GLY A 47 -11.04 -5.58 9.46
N THR A 48 -11.05 -6.66 10.24
CA THR A 48 -11.33 -6.60 11.68
C THR A 48 -10.13 -6.15 12.52
N LYS A 49 -8.94 -6.12 11.90
CA LYS A 49 -7.71 -5.59 12.50
C LYS A 49 -7.05 -4.58 11.58
N MET A 50 -6.58 -3.49 12.16
CA MET A 50 -5.81 -2.44 11.48
C MET A 50 -4.46 -2.28 12.18
N PHE A 51 -3.40 -2.16 11.39
CA PHE A 51 -2.04 -2.00 11.86
C PHE A 51 -1.48 -0.68 11.35
N ILE A 52 -0.84 0.09 12.23
CA ILE A 52 -0.33 1.42 11.91
C ILE A 52 1.13 1.53 12.34
N SER A 53 1.96 1.97 11.41
CA SER A 53 3.31 2.44 11.69
C SER A 53 3.40 3.96 11.65
N GLY A 54 4.49 4.50 12.16
CA GLY A 54 4.74 5.94 12.07
C GLY A 54 6.12 6.32 12.58
N MET A 55 6.48 7.55 12.30
CA MET A 55 7.74 8.12 12.76
C MET A 55 7.66 8.41 14.27
N SER A 56 8.76 8.17 15.00
CA SER A 56 9.00 8.62 16.37
C SER A 56 8.39 7.84 17.54
N GLN A 57 7.74 6.70 17.32
CA GLN A 57 7.30 5.85 18.45
C GLN A 57 7.92 4.45 18.48
N ASN A 58 8.73 4.10 17.48
CA ASN A 58 9.49 2.85 17.40
C ASN A 58 8.64 1.58 17.55
N ARG A 59 7.39 1.60 17.09
CA ARG A 59 6.46 0.47 17.17
C ARG A 59 5.42 0.48 16.06
N VAL A 60 4.94 -0.71 15.72
CA VAL A 60 3.69 -0.92 15.00
C VAL A 60 2.60 -1.16 16.03
N MET A 61 1.48 -0.46 15.90
CA MET A 61 0.31 -0.57 16.79
C MET A 61 -0.79 -1.34 16.10
N GLU A 62 -1.54 -2.12 16.88
CA GLU A 62 -2.71 -2.88 16.44
C GLU A 62 -3.99 -2.26 16.99
N PHE A 63 -5.03 -2.28 16.17
CA PHE A 63 -6.38 -1.82 16.49
C PHE A 63 -7.38 -2.89 16.09
N ASP A 64 -8.37 -3.14 16.94
CA ASP A 64 -9.50 -4.01 16.63
C ASP A 64 -10.67 -3.19 16.11
N LEU A 65 -11.34 -3.69 15.05
CA LEU A 65 -12.53 -3.09 14.47
C LEU A 65 -13.71 -4.05 14.66
N THR A 66 -14.82 -3.57 15.24
CA THR A 66 -16.02 -4.39 15.41
C THR A 66 -16.77 -4.61 14.11
N THR A 67 -16.58 -3.71 13.14
CA THR A 67 -17.06 -3.85 11.76
C THR A 67 -15.85 -3.77 10.83
N GLY A 68 -15.65 -4.80 10.01
CA GLY A 68 -14.48 -4.86 9.11
C GLY A 68 -14.39 -3.64 8.19
N PHE A 69 -13.20 -3.04 8.11
CA PHE A 69 -12.87 -1.83 7.33
C PHE A 69 -13.61 -0.55 7.74
N ASP A 70 -14.40 -0.56 8.81
CA ASP A 70 -15.06 0.62 9.34
C ASP A 70 -14.23 1.22 10.48
N VAL A 71 -13.43 2.25 10.16
CA VAL A 71 -12.50 2.88 11.11
C VAL A 71 -13.22 3.60 12.26
N SER A 72 -14.50 3.92 12.11
CA SER A 72 -15.29 4.50 13.22
C SER A 72 -15.48 3.53 14.38
N THR A 73 -15.34 2.23 14.11
CA THR A 73 -15.46 1.16 15.10
C THR A 73 -14.12 0.73 15.70
N ALA A 74 -13.02 1.39 15.29
CA ALA A 74 -11.69 1.03 15.74
C ALA A 74 -11.48 1.32 17.22
N THR A 75 -10.90 0.36 17.92
CA THR A 75 -10.47 0.49 19.31
C THR A 75 -9.00 0.09 19.42
N ILE A 76 -8.21 0.85 20.19
CA ILE A 76 -6.84 0.45 20.46
C ILE A 76 -6.85 -0.79 21.36
N ASN A 77 -6.13 -1.83 20.96
CA ASN A 77 -5.71 -2.86 21.88
C ASN A 77 -4.28 -2.55 22.36
N SER A 78 -3.77 -3.24 23.35
CA SER A 78 -2.41 -2.99 23.86
C SER A 78 -1.33 -3.70 23.05
N ASN A 79 -1.68 -4.33 21.91
CA ASN A 79 -0.75 -5.10 21.10
C ASN A 79 0.12 -4.16 20.28
N GLU A 80 1.44 -4.33 20.42
CA GLU A 80 2.42 -3.58 19.67
C GLU A 80 3.64 -4.42 19.33
N CYS A 81 4.28 -4.14 18.20
CA CYS A 81 5.55 -4.70 17.81
C CYS A 81 6.62 -3.61 17.86
N SER A 82 7.58 -3.74 18.76
CA SER A 82 8.66 -2.76 18.92
C SER A 82 9.77 -2.99 17.88
N HIS A 83 10.16 -1.92 17.20
CA HIS A 83 11.38 -1.89 16.38
C HIS A 83 12.45 -0.97 16.97
N LEU A 84 12.39 -0.72 18.27
CA LEU A 84 13.36 0.08 19.01
C LEU A 84 14.79 -0.44 18.82
N GLY A 85 15.70 0.47 18.51
CA GLY A 85 17.10 0.12 18.22
C GLY A 85 17.36 -0.46 16.83
N LYS A 86 16.32 -0.60 15.97
CA LYS A 86 16.45 -1.04 14.58
C LYS A 86 16.34 0.14 13.61
N ASP A 87 15.24 0.89 13.69
CA ASP A 87 15.04 2.14 12.94
C ASP A 87 14.13 3.07 13.72
N GLY A 88 14.49 4.35 13.78
CA GLY A 88 13.75 5.37 14.52
C GLY A 88 12.53 5.90 13.78
N ASN A 89 12.58 5.91 12.46
CA ASN A 89 11.53 6.43 11.58
C ASN A 89 11.16 5.39 10.52
N VAL A 90 9.92 4.94 10.54
CA VAL A 90 9.42 3.99 9.55
C VAL A 90 8.42 4.66 8.63
N VAL A 91 8.38 4.25 7.37
CA VAL A 91 7.60 4.90 6.31
C VAL A 91 6.54 4.00 5.68
N ASP A 92 6.66 2.69 5.85
CA ASP A 92 5.68 1.74 5.31
C ASP A 92 5.70 0.43 6.11
N LEU A 93 4.62 -0.34 6.05
CA LEU A 93 4.55 -1.68 6.62
C LEU A 93 3.72 -2.59 5.72
N ARG A 94 4.00 -3.89 5.78
CA ARG A 94 3.22 -4.94 5.11
C ARG A 94 3.12 -6.17 6.01
N LEU A 95 2.01 -6.86 5.89
CA LEU A 95 1.85 -8.24 6.39
C LEU A 95 1.83 -9.20 5.20
N ASN A 96 2.27 -10.43 5.41
CA ASN A 96 2.04 -11.48 4.43
C ASN A 96 0.56 -11.94 4.47
N SER A 97 0.15 -12.70 3.47
CA SER A 97 -1.26 -13.03 3.27
C SER A 97 -1.91 -13.85 4.40
N ASN A 98 -1.12 -14.60 5.17
CA ASN A 98 -1.61 -15.39 6.31
C ASN A 98 -1.32 -14.74 7.67
N GLY A 99 -0.76 -13.53 7.70
CA GLY A 99 -0.53 -12.75 8.91
C GLY A 99 0.56 -13.27 9.83
N THR A 100 1.44 -14.15 9.35
CA THR A 100 2.51 -14.72 10.18
C THR A 100 3.85 -13.98 10.04
N LYS A 101 3.92 -12.99 9.13
CA LYS A 101 5.10 -12.13 8.94
C LYS A 101 4.70 -10.67 8.84
N LEU A 102 5.52 -9.82 9.45
CA LEU A 102 5.42 -8.37 9.39
C LEU A 102 6.71 -7.81 8.79
N PHE A 103 6.57 -6.90 7.84
CA PHE A 103 7.67 -6.18 7.21
C PHE A 103 7.53 -4.68 7.47
N ILE A 104 8.64 -4.04 7.79
CA ILE A 104 8.68 -2.60 8.11
C ILE A 104 9.76 -1.94 7.25
N VAL A 105 9.41 -0.85 6.59
CA VAL A 105 10.36 -0.05 5.82
C VAL A 105 10.92 1.04 6.72
N GLY A 106 12.20 0.94 7.05
CA GLY A 106 12.95 1.89 7.85
C GLY A 106 13.56 3.01 7.00
N TYR A 107 13.34 4.24 7.43
CA TYR A 107 13.81 5.44 6.75
C TYR A 107 15.24 5.84 7.12
N ASP A 108 15.55 5.83 8.41
CA ASP A 108 16.84 6.33 8.93
C ASP A 108 18.01 5.45 8.49
N ASN A 109 17.86 4.14 8.68
CA ASN A 109 18.88 3.15 8.33
C ASN A 109 18.73 2.59 6.92
N LYS A 110 17.66 3.00 6.20
CA LYS A 110 17.39 2.60 4.80
C LYS A 110 17.30 1.09 4.62
N ILE A 111 16.50 0.46 5.45
CA ILE A 111 16.40 -0.99 5.58
C ILE A 111 14.96 -1.48 5.48
N ILE A 112 14.79 -2.78 5.28
CA ILE A 112 13.53 -3.46 5.52
C ILE A 112 13.76 -4.46 6.65
N LEU A 113 12.93 -4.36 7.70
CA LEU A 113 12.93 -5.27 8.82
C LEU A 113 11.89 -6.37 8.59
N GLU A 114 12.26 -7.60 8.87
CA GLU A 114 11.39 -8.76 8.83
C GLU A 114 11.17 -9.31 10.24
N TYR A 115 9.91 -9.54 10.58
CA TYR A 115 9.49 -10.15 11.85
C TYR A 115 8.57 -11.35 11.56
N SER A 116 8.72 -12.40 12.35
CA SER A 116 7.70 -13.46 12.45
C SER A 116 6.65 -13.08 13.50
N LEU A 117 5.41 -13.52 13.29
CA LEU A 117 4.32 -13.46 14.26
C LEU A 117 3.93 -14.90 14.63
N SER A 118 4.06 -15.29 15.90
CA SER A 118 3.71 -16.63 16.35
C SER A 118 2.19 -16.86 16.36
N THR A 119 1.42 -15.78 16.45
CA THR A 119 -0.03 -15.76 16.26
C THR A 119 -0.35 -14.85 15.08
N ALA A 120 -1.09 -15.39 14.09
CA ALA A 120 -1.41 -14.64 12.88
C ALA A 120 -2.15 -13.33 13.20
N TYR A 121 -1.69 -12.22 12.60
CA TYR A 121 -2.26 -10.89 12.80
C TYR A 121 -2.30 -10.41 14.26
N ASP A 122 -1.37 -10.89 15.09
CA ASP A 122 -1.16 -10.41 16.46
C ASP A 122 0.26 -9.87 16.59
N VAL A 123 0.42 -8.56 16.49
CA VAL A 123 1.74 -7.93 16.48
C VAL A 123 2.43 -7.97 17.85
N SER A 124 1.72 -8.28 18.94
CA SER A 124 2.37 -8.49 20.25
C SER A 124 3.25 -9.74 20.29
N THR A 125 3.02 -10.66 19.35
CA THR A 125 3.78 -11.91 19.22
C THR A 125 4.98 -11.80 18.28
N CYS A 126 5.35 -10.58 17.87
CA CYS A 126 6.41 -10.37 16.90
C CYS A 126 7.78 -10.75 17.44
N SER A 127 8.56 -11.44 16.63
CA SER A 127 9.97 -11.76 16.85
C SER A 127 10.79 -11.27 15.65
N TYR A 128 11.84 -10.49 15.93
CA TYR A 128 12.73 -10.03 14.86
C TYR A 128 13.47 -11.21 14.23
N GLU A 129 13.42 -11.30 12.91
CA GLU A 129 14.07 -12.35 12.14
C GLU A 129 15.30 -11.83 11.39
N ASN A 130 15.12 -10.78 10.60
CA ASN A 130 16.12 -10.36 9.65
C ASN A 130 16.04 -8.86 9.32
N THR A 131 17.15 -8.35 8.79
CA THR A 131 17.22 -7.04 8.14
C THR A 131 17.69 -7.22 6.71
N PHE A 132 16.89 -6.79 5.76
CA PHE A 132 17.26 -6.75 4.36
C PHE A 132 17.94 -5.43 4.03
N PHE A 133 19.16 -5.52 3.53
CA PHE A 133 19.89 -4.41 2.93
C PHE A 133 20.15 -4.76 1.47
N SER A 134 19.79 -3.90 0.54
CA SER A 134 20.39 -3.99 -0.77
C SER A 134 21.76 -3.32 -0.71
N GLY A 135 22.79 -4.02 -1.16
CA GLY A 135 24.17 -3.55 -1.14
C GLY A 135 24.44 -2.30 -1.98
N ASP A 136 23.42 -1.77 -2.67
CA ASP A 136 23.47 -0.68 -3.65
C ASP A 136 23.14 0.69 -3.06
N GLY A 137 23.08 0.83 -1.74
CA GLY A 137 22.68 2.09 -1.10
C GLY A 137 21.19 2.37 -1.24
N LEU A 138 20.34 1.37 -1.06
CA LEU A 138 18.88 1.46 -1.05
C LEU A 138 18.39 2.63 -0.18
N ASN A 139 17.41 3.38 -0.66
CA ASN A 139 16.67 4.39 0.11
C ASN A 139 15.18 4.10 -0.01
N PRO A 140 14.68 3.02 0.65
CA PRO A 140 13.32 2.53 0.47
C PRO A 140 12.29 3.50 1.03
N ARG A 141 11.17 3.64 0.33
CA ARG A 141 10.03 4.46 0.76
C ARG A 141 8.75 3.69 0.87
N SER A 142 8.59 2.67 0.05
CA SER A 142 7.44 1.80 0.06
C SER A 142 7.81 0.44 -0.49
N MET A 143 7.05 -0.58 -0.11
CA MET A 143 7.23 -1.93 -0.59
C MET A 143 5.89 -2.59 -0.94
N ALA A 144 5.96 -3.59 -1.80
CA ALA A 144 4.82 -4.46 -2.11
C ALA A 144 5.30 -5.88 -2.43
N PHE A 145 4.43 -6.85 -2.22
CA PHE A 145 4.63 -8.22 -2.70
C PHE A 145 3.65 -8.53 -3.84
N ASN A 146 3.99 -9.50 -4.67
CA ASN A 146 3.01 -10.14 -5.51
C ASN A 146 2.10 -11.06 -4.67
N THR A 147 1.03 -11.56 -5.28
CA THR A 147 -0.05 -12.30 -4.58
C THR A 147 0.44 -13.52 -3.81
N ASN A 148 1.44 -14.24 -4.34
CA ASN A 148 1.99 -15.45 -3.70
C ASN A 148 3.27 -15.21 -2.90
N GLY A 149 3.71 -13.96 -2.76
CA GLY A 149 4.87 -13.59 -1.95
C GLY A 149 6.24 -14.00 -2.52
N THR A 150 6.32 -14.41 -3.79
CA THR A 150 7.60 -14.82 -4.41
C THR A 150 8.36 -13.68 -5.06
N LYS A 151 7.74 -12.50 -5.14
CA LYS A 151 8.36 -11.27 -5.64
C LYS A 151 8.17 -10.15 -4.63
N LEU A 152 9.24 -9.38 -4.41
CA LEU A 152 9.23 -8.16 -3.62
C LEU A 152 9.49 -6.99 -4.57
N PHE A 153 8.73 -5.91 -4.40
CA PHE A 153 8.93 -4.64 -5.08
C PHE A 153 9.26 -3.57 -4.04
N ILE A 154 10.28 -2.77 -4.32
CA ILE A 154 10.71 -1.67 -3.45
C ILE A 154 10.74 -0.40 -4.29
N TYR A 155 10.03 0.63 -3.87
CA TYR A 155 10.27 1.97 -4.38
C TYR A 155 11.51 2.53 -3.70
N ASP A 156 12.54 2.76 -4.49
CA ASP A 156 13.84 3.25 -4.08
C ASP A 156 14.03 4.70 -4.48
N GLN A 157 14.27 5.57 -3.52
CA GLN A 157 14.46 7.00 -3.71
C GLN A 157 15.94 7.38 -3.88
N ASN A 158 16.78 6.43 -4.26
CA ASN A 158 18.18 6.70 -4.57
C ASN A 158 18.38 7.11 -6.04
N GLY A 159 19.32 8.00 -6.32
CA GLY A 159 19.65 8.42 -7.68
C GLY A 159 18.46 9.06 -8.43
N ASP A 160 18.11 8.48 -9.59
CA ASP A 160 16.98 8.91 -10.44
C ASP A 160 15.65 8.23 -10.08
N TYR A 161 15.64 7.60 -8.93
CA TYR A 161 14.51 6.83 -8.37
C TYR A 161 14.14 5.62 -9.22
N SER A 162 13.75 4.56 -8.55
CA SER A 162 13.39 3.33 -9.25
C SER A 162 12.36 2.52 -8.48
N VAL A 163 11.68 1.61 -9.19
CA VAL A 163 11.05 0.45 -8.58
C VAL A 163 11.93 -0.75 -8.85
N LYS A 164 12.43 -1.36 -7.79
CA LYS A 164 13.27 -2.55 -7.84
C LYS A 164 12.42 -3.79 -7.59
N GLN A 165 12.54 -4.78 -8.46
CA GLN A 165 11.88 -6.09 -8.34
C GLN A 165 12.90 -7.13 -7.92
N TYR A 166 12.61 -7.82 -6.82
CA TYR A 166 13.41 -8.93 -6.31
C TYR A 166 12.64 -10.24 -6.47
N SER A 167 13.35 -11.31 -6.81
CA SER A 167 12.89 -12.69 -6.71
C SER A 167 13.22 -13.23 -5.34
N LEU A 168 12.27 -13.91 -4.70
CA LEU A 168 12.43 -14.56 -3.41
C LEU A 168 12.47 -16.08 -3.60
N ASN A 169 13.43 -16.75 -2.95
CA ASN A 169 13.57 -18.22 -3.03
C ASN A 169 12.42 -18.96 -2.33
N SER A 170 11.91 -18.36 -1.26
CA SER A 170 10.72 -18.80 -0.53
C SER A 170 9.76 -17.64 -0.38
N ALA A 171 8.46 -17.91 -0.38
CA ALA A 171 7.44 -16.86 -0.25
C ALA A 171 7.64 -16.04 1.03
N TYR A 172 7.71 -14.71 0.87
CA TYR A 172 7.88 -13.76 1.97
C TYR A 172 9.15 -13.98 2.81
N ASP A 173 10.22 -14.51 2.23
CA ASP A 173 11.51 -14.69 2.88
C ASP A 173 12.55 -13.79 2.18
N LEU A 174 13.02 -12.77 2.90
CA LEU A 174 13.96 -11.79 2.34
C LEU A 174 15.43 -12.23 2.41
N THR A 175 15.74 -13.35 3.07
CA THR A 175 17.12 -13.78 3.37
C THR A 175 18.01 -13.89 2.11
N ASN A 176 17.44 -14.36 1.00
CA ASN A 176 18.15 -14.53 -0.26
C ASN A 176 17.43 -13.83 -1.43
N ALA A 177 16.87 -12.67 -1.17
CA ALA A 177 16.23 -11.86 -2.21
C ALA A 177 17.24 -11.43 -3.26
N THR A 178 16.94 -11.69 -4.52
CA THR A 178 17.82 -11.38 -5.67
C THR A 178 17.18 -10.31 -6.53
N LEU A 179 17.88 -9.19 -6.76
CA LEU A 179 17.43 -8.15 -7.68
C LEU A 179 17.39 -8.72 -9.11
N VAL A 180 16.22 -8.69 -9.73
CA VAL A 180 16.01 -9.23 -11.09
C VAL A 180 15.63 -8.17 -12.09
N LYS A 181 15.00 -7.07 -11.66
CA LYS A 181 14.58 -5.96 -12.52
C LYS A 181 14.64 -4.64 -11.78
N GLU A 182 14.84 -3.58 -12.54
CA GLU A 182 14.75 -2.21 -12.07
C GLU A 182 14.03 -1.37 -13.13
N TYR A 183 13.03 -0.61 -12.71
CA TYR A 183 12.31 0.33 -13.55
C TYR A 183 12.59 1.75 -13.08
N THR A 184 13.24 2.54 -13.91
CA THR A 184 13.66 3.92 -13.61
C THR A 184 12.80 4.98 -14.31
N GLY A 185 11.81 4.55 -15.06
CA GLY A 185 10.95 5.43 -15.85
C GLY A 185 10.95 5.08 -17.33
N THR A 186 10.56 6.03 -18.16
CA THR A 186 10.56 5.91 -19.63
C THR A 186 11.84 6.49 -20.23
N ALA A 187 12.06 6.26 -21.54
CA ALA A 187 13.18 6.84 -22.26
C ALA A 187 13.22 8.40 -22.22
N SER A 188 12.09 9.05 -21.95
CA SER A 188 11.97 10.50 -21.93
C SER A 188 11.81 11.11 -20.54
N LYS A 189 11.49 10.32 -19.52
CA LYS A 189 11.28 10.76 -18.13
C LYS A 189 11.67 9.69 -17.15
N THR A 190 12.55 10.05 -16.20
CA THR A 190 12.85 9.21 -15.04
C THR A 190 11.66 9.15 -14.07
N LEU A 191 11.65 8.21 -13.15
CA LEU A 191 10.63 8.20 -12.07
C LEU A 191 10.71 9.47 -11.22
N LYS A 192 11.90 10.02 -11.01
CA LYS A 192 12.11 11.30 -10.33
C LYS A 192 11.46 12.49 -11.04
N ASP A 193 11.33 12.43 -12.38
CA ASP A 193 10.62 13.46 -13.16
C ASP A 193 9.10 13.26 -13.11
N ILE A 194 8.67 12.03 -12.93
CA ILE A 194 7.24 11.65 -12.84
C ILE A 194 6.69 11.97 -11.46
N GLU A 195 7.37 11.51 -10.40
CA GLU A 195 6.99 11.75 -9.00
C GLU A 195 8.24 11.82 -8.11
N LYS A 196 8.44 13.00 -7.57
CA LYS A 196 9.62 13.31 -6.76
C LYS A 196 9.39 13.03 -5.29
N PHE A 197 9.31 12.20 -4.62
CA PHE A 197 8.99 11.83 -3.22
C PHE A 197 7.75 10.92 -3.17
N ALA A 198 7.74 9.87 -4.01
CA ALA A 198 6.70 8.87 -3.87
C ALA A 198 6.76 8.25 -2.46
N GLN A 199 5.61 8.20 -1.81
CA GLN A 199 5.45 7.71 -0.45
C GLN A 199 4.68 6.40 -0.40
N GLY A 200 3.97 6.06 -1.47
CA GLY A 200 3.15 4.87 -1.55
C GLY A 200 3.27 4.13 -2.87
N MET A 201 3.26 2.80 -2.79
CA MET A 201 3.23 1.91 -3.96
C MET A 201 2.19 0.81 -3.73
N ALA A 202 1.43 0.51 -4.77
CA ALA A 202 0.48 -0.59 -4.79
C ALA A 202 0.42 -1.25 -6.15
N PHE A 203 -0.05 -2.50 -6.18
CA PHE A 203 -0.40 -3.20 -7.42
C PHE A 203 -1.89 -3.53 -7.44
N SER A 204 -2.46 -3.66 -8.64
CA SER A 204 -3.77 -4.30 -8.78
C SER A 204 -3.69 -5.77 -8.36
N ALA A 205 -4.82 -6.34 -7.96
CA ALA A 205 -4.87 -7.73 -7.48
C ALA A 205 -4.38 -8.74 -8.53
N ASP A 206 -4.62 -8.46 -9.81
CA ASP A 206 -4.14 -9.25 -10.94
C ASP A 206 -2.68 -8.95 -11.35
N GLY A 207 -2.06 -7.92 -10.74
CA GLY A 207 -0.69 -7.52 -11.00
C GLY A 207 -0.45 -6.84 -12.36
N THR A 208 -1.50 -6.50 -13.11
CA THR A 208 -1.37 -5.85 -14.43
C THR A 208 -1.15 -4.34 -14.33
N LYS A 209 -1.35 -3.76 -13.14
CA LYS A 209 -1.16 -2.34 -12.88
C LYS A 209 -0.31 -2.11 -11.63
N MET A 210 0.54 -1.08 -11.71
CA MET A 210 1.28 -0.53 -10.59
C MET A 210 0.86 0.93 -10.39
N TYR A 211 0.72 1.32 -9.13
CA TYR A 211 0.38 2.68 -8.74
C TYR A 211 1.47 3.27 -7.86
N LEU A 212 1.82 4.53 -8.11
CA LEU A 212 2.70 5.32 -7.24
C LEU A 212 1.98 6.61 -6.85
N THR A 213 2.13 7.02 -5.61
CA THR A 213 1.64 8.29 -5.07
C THR A 213 2.73 8.99 -4.29
N GLY A 214 2.79 10.31 -4.35
CA GLY A 214 3.77 11.09 -3.64
C GLY A 214 3.33 12.53 -3.45
N ASP A 215 4.23 13.37 -2.95
CA ASP A 215 3.93 14.72 -2.48
C ASP A 215 4.34 15.85 -3.45
N LYS A 216 4.95 15.53 -4.60
CA LYS A 216 5.35 16.56 -5.56
C LYS A 216 4.24 16.99 -6.51
N GLU A 217 3.53 16.01 -7.05
CA GLU A 217 2.54 16.23 -8.10
C GLU A 217 1.10 16.10 -7.59
N ASP A 218 0.91 15.72 -6.33
CA ASP A 218 -0.40 15.47 -5.69
C ASP A 218 -1.28 14.52 -6.53
N LYS A 219 -0.67 13.48 -7.09
CA LYS A 219 -1.30 12.55 -8.03
C LYS A 219 -1.11 11.10 -7.64
N VAL A 220 -2.00 10.27 -8.15
CA VAL A 220 -1.78 8.83 -8.28
C VAL A 220 -1.35 8.56 -9.72
N HIS A 221 -0.14 8.04 -9.89
CA HIS A 221 0.38 7.61 -11.17
C HIS A 221 0.06 6.15 -11.41
N GLU A 222 -0.54 5.84 -12.55
CA GLU A 222 -0.82 4.47 -12.98
C GLU A 222 0.16 4.04 -14.06
N PHE A 223 0.68 2.81 -13.93
CA PHE A 223 1.57 2.16 -14.89
C PHE A 223 0.97 0.80 -15.26
N ASN A 224 0.98 0.46 -16.55
CA ASN A 224 0.52 -0.82 -17.03
C ASN A 224 1.71 -1.77 -17.16
N LEU A 225 1.53 -3.01 -16.73
CA LEU A 225 2.49 -4.09 -16.85
C LEU A 225 1.94 -5.11 -17.86
N SER A 226 2.68 -5.37 -18.94
CA SER A 226 2.27 -6.34 -19.96
C SER A 226 2.28 -7.78 -19.47
N THR A 227 3.07 -8.05 -18.43
CA THR A 227 3.09 -9.32 -17.70
C THR A 227 2.81 -9.02 -16.22
N PRO A 228 1.86 -9.72 -15.58
CA PRO A 228 1.52 -9.49 -14.18
C PRO A 228 2.74 -9.52 -13.25
N PHE A 229 2.88 -8.50 -12.42
CA PHE A 229 3.99 -8.38 -11.47
C PHE A 229 5.37 -8.54 -12.12
N ASP A 230 5.58 -7.93 -13.29
CA ASP A 230 6.87 -7.97 -13.98
C ASP A 230 7.22 -6.59 -14.56
N LEU A 231 8.33 -6.03 -14.10
CA LEU A 231 8.80 -4.70 -14.51
C LEU A 231 9.54 -4.69 -15.86
N SER A 232 9.59 -5.80 -16.60
CA SER A 232 10.29 -5.86 -17.89
C SER A 232 9.68 -4.96 -18.97
N ASN A 233 8.35 -4.75 -18.93
CA ASN A 233 7.63 -3.97 -19.92
C ASN A 233 6.57 -3.12 -19.23
N VAL A 234 7.00 -2.02 -18.66
CA VAL A 234 6.13 -1.04 -17.99
C VAL A 234 5.82 0.10 -18.96
N THR A 235 4.54 0.46 -19.06
CA THR A 235 4.06 1.62 -19.83
C THR A 235 3.21 2.53 -18.95
N LYS A 236 3.27 3.85 -19.22
CA LYS A 236 2.48 4.87 -18.51
C LYS A 236 1.48 5.50 -19.45
#